data_29c34d6166f7cba9738eda4d273172b5
#
_entry.id   29c34d6166f7cba9738eda4d273172b5
#
_cell.length_a   1.000
_cell.length_b   1.000
_cell.length_c   1.000
_cell.angle_alpha   90.00
_cell.angle_beta   90.00
_cell.angle_gamma   90.00
#
_symmetry.space_group_name_H-M   'P 1'
#
loop_
_entity.id
_entity.type
_entity.pdbx_description
1 polymer ?
#
loop_
_entity_poly.entity_id
_entity_poly.type
_entity_poly.pdbx_seq_one_letter_code
_entity_poly.pdbx_strand_id
1 'polypeptide(L)'
;MKLSEAIKFEIEKIKNDRKNILSEIRKDGGYGSPASIKYRERLDEMYYKETDLERKLYVERNRELDVGDGCTYHLWSDSYACTVIKKTKKTITIQRDKATLSPDFKPEWIPGGFAAHCTNAEDQSYTYERNPNGEIYVCHWSEKQGCYRSGSDGSIIIGVGRHEYYDYNF
;
A
#
# COMPACT_ATOMS: atom_id res chain seq x y z
N MET A 1 -22.63 1.04 -0.30
CA MET A 1 -21.35 0.45 0.17
C MET A 1 -20.45 0.31 -1.03
N LYS A 2 -19.24 0.85 -0.99
CA LYS A 2 -18.25 0.67 -2.06
C LYS A 2 -17.85 -0.81 -2.16
N LEU A 3 -17.49 -1.27 -3.37
CA LEU A 3 -17.07 -2.65 -3.57
C LEU A 3 -15.82 -3.00 -2.76
N SER A 4 -14.87 -2.07 -2.65
CA SER A 4 -13.68 -2.23 -1.82
C SER A 4 -14.00 -2.46 -0.33
N GLU A 5 -15.05 -1.85 0.21
CA GLU A 5 -15.47 -2.07 1.61
C GLU A 5 -16.07 -3.46 1.82
N ALA A 6 -16.85 -3.95 0.86
CA ALA A 6 -17.38 -5.32 0.91
C ALA A 6 -16.26 -6.36 0.88
N ILE A 7 -15.25 -6.16 0.02
CA ILE A 7 -14.08 -7.04 -0.06
C ILE A 7 -13.28 -7.02 1.26
N LYS A 8 -13.06 -5.85 1.85
CA LYS A 8 -12.38 -5.74 3.17
C LYS A 8 -13.11 -6.54 4.24
N PHE A 9 -14.43 -6.43 4.30
CA PHE A 9 -15.22 -7.17 5.28
C PHE A 9 -15.06 -8.70 5.11
N GLU A 10 -15.01 -9.18 3.85
CA GLU A 10 -14.81 -10.62 3.58
C GLU A 10 -13.39 -11.07 3.99
N ILE A 11 -12.36 -10.26 3.73
CA ILE A 11 -10.98 -10.51 4.17
C ILE A 11 -10.91 -10.62 5.70
N GLU A 12 -11.51 -9.68 6.44
CA GLU A 12 -11.51 -9.69 7.90
C GLU A 12 -12.22 -10.92 8.46
N LYS A 13 -13.31 -11.37 7.83
CA LYS A 13 -13.97 -12.61 8.21
C LYS A 13 -13.04 -13.82 8.06
N ILE A 14 -12.34 -13.94 6.93
CA ILE A 14 -11.37 -15.01 6.71
C ILE A 14 -10.24 -14.97 7.75
N LYS A 15 -9.68 -13.79 8.05
CA LYS A 15 -8.62 -13.61 9.05
C LYS A 15 -9.08 -14.07 10.44
N ASN A 16 -10.30 -13.74 10.84
CA ASN A 16 -10.86 -14.14 12.12
C ASN A 16 -11.09 -15.67 12.19
N ASP A 17 -11.65 -16.27 11.14
CA ASP A 17 -11.85 -17.72 11.08
C ASP A 17 -10.50 -18.46 11.14
N ARG A 18 -9.50 -17.98 10.40
CA ARG A 18 -8.14 -18.54 10.44
C ARG A 18 -7.51 -18.44 11.84
N LYS A 19 -7.68 -17.30 12.52
CA LYS A 19 -7.20 -17.10 13.90
C LYS A 19 -7.82 -18.11 14.86
N ASN A 20 -9.11 -18.41 14.73
CA ASN A 20 -9.81 -19.39 15.54
C ASN A 20 -9.27 -20.80 15.33
N ILE A 21 -9.09 -21.22 14.06
CA ILE A 21 -8.50 -22.53 13.73
C ILE A 21 -7.09 -22.65 14.28
N LEU A 22 -6.24 -21.62 14.13
CA LEU A 22 -4.88 -21.63 14.66
C LEU A 22 -4.85 -21.70 16.19
N SER A 23 -5.85 -21.12 16.86
CA SER A 23 -5.99 -21.25 18.32
C SER A 23 -6.34 -22.69 18.73
N GLU A 24 -7.23 -23.37 17.99
CA GLU A 24 -7.54 -24.78 18.23
C GLU A 24 -6.31 -25.68 18.03
N ILE A 25 -5.58 -25.49 16.94
CA ILE A 25 -4.34 -26.22 16.67
C ILE A 25 -3.31 -26.04 17.80
N ARG A 26 -3.15 -24.82 18.32
CA ARG A 26 -2.23 -24.56 19.46
C ARG A 26 -2.65 -25.30 20.71
N LYS A 27 -3.95 -25.37 21.01
CA LYS A 27 -4.49 -26.10 22.17
C LYS A 27 -4.29 -27.62 22.05
N ASP A 28 -4.29 -28.15 20.83
CA ASP A 28 -4.13 -29.57 20.51
C ASP A 28 -2.65 -30.01 20.37
N GLY A 29 -1.70 -29.15 20.71
CA GLY A 29 -0.26 -29.46 20.67
C GLY A 29 0.51 -28.82 19.49
N GLY A 30 -0.12 -27.98 18.69
CA GLY A 30 0.54 -27.20 17.64
C GLY A 30 0.76 -27.96 16.34
N TYR A 31 1.86 -27.66 15.65
CA TYR A 31 2.19 -28.27 14.35
C TYR A 31 2.41 -29.79 14.48
N GLY A 32 1.79 -30.56 13.58
CA GLY A 32 1.82 -32.03 13.61
C GLY A 32 0.74 -32.69 14.48
N SER A 33 -0.03 -31.91 15.24
CA SER A 33 -1.18 -32.42 16.01
C SER A 33 -2.31 -32.92 15.11
N PRO A 34 -3.22 -33.77 15.62
CA PRO A 34 -4.43 -34.17 14.89
C PRO A 34 -5.24 -32.98 14.34
N ALA A 35 -5.39 -31.91 15.12
CA ALA A 35 -6.07 -30.69 14.67
C ALA A 35 -5.32 -30.02 13.50
N SER A 36 -4.00 -29.95 13.53
CA SER A 36 -3.23 -29.34 12.44
C SER A 36 -3.34 -30.13 11.13
N ILE A 37 -3.39 -31.46 11.22
CA ILE A 37 -3.59 -32.33 10.05
C ILE A 37 -5.01 -32.14 9.51
N LYS A 38 -6.02 -32.15 10.39
CA LYS A 38 -7.44 -31.97 10.06
C LYS A 38 -7.70 -30.65 9.32
N TYR A 39 -7.06 -29.56 9.73
CA TYR A 39 -7.35 -28.22 9.21
C TYR A 39 -6.42 -27.77 8.08
N ARG A 40 -5.42 -28.58 7.68
CA ARG A 40 -4.43 -28.20 6.68
C ARG A 40 -5.04 -27.67 5.37
N GLU A 41 -5.87 -28.47 4.71
CA GLU A 41 -6.49 -28.11 3.44
C GLU A 41 -7.34 -26.85 3.57
N ARG A 42 -8.12 -26.74 4.65
CA ARG A 42 -8.94 -25.55 4.91
C ARG A 42 -8.09 -24.27 5.11
N LEU A 43 -6.95 -24.37 5.79
CA LEU A 43 -6.05 -23.24 5.97
C LEU A 43 -5.41 -22.82 4.64
N ASP A 44 -5.07 -23.77 3.79
CA ASP A 44 -4.53 -23.51 2.45
C ASP A 44 -5.58 -22.82 1.56
N GLU A 45 -6.82 -23.32 1.54
CA GLU A 45 -7.94 -22.67 0.82
C GLU A 45 -8.20 -21.25 1.31
N MET A 46 -8.18 -21.03 2.61
CA MET A 46 -8.36 -19.70 3.21
C MET A 46 -7.23 -18.75 2.82
N TYR A 47 -5.99 -19.22 2.78
CA TYR A 47 -4.84 -18.44 2.36
C TYR A 47 -4.96 -17.99 0.89
N TYR A 48 -5.30 -18.92 -0.02
CA TYR A 48 -5.46 -18.56 -1.44
C TYR A 48 -6.63 -17.62 -1.66
N LYS A 49 -7.74 -17.83 -0.96
CA LYS A 49 -8.91 -16.94 -1.03
C LYS A 49 -8.58 -15.53 -0.51
N GLU A 50 -7.88 -15.42 0.62
CA GLU A 50 -7.44 -14.16 1.19
C GLU A 50 -6.55 -13.39 0.19
N THR A 51 -5.56 -14.07 -0.39
CA THR A 51 -4.63 -13.50 -1.38
C THR A 51 -5.37 -12.98 -2.63
N ASP A 52 -6.34 -13.74 -3.16
CA ASP A 52 -7.15 -13.31 -4.31
C ASP A 52 -8.01 -12.08 -3.98
N LEU A 53 -8.61 -12.06 -2.80
CA LEU A 53 -9.40 -10.92 -2.32
C LEU A 53 -8.53 -9.68 -2.07
N GLU A 54 -7.33 -9.82 -1.52
CA GLU A 54 -6.40 -8.71 -1.33
C GLU A 54 -5.99 -8.10 -2.67
N ARG A 55 -5.75 -8.94 -3.68
CA ARG A 55 -5.50 -8.47 -5.06
C ARG A 55 -6.70 -7.73 -5.65
N LYS A 56 -7.91 -8.25 -5.48
CA LYS A 56 -9.14 -7.57 -5.91
C LYS A 56 -9.33 -6.25 -5.18
N LEU A 57 -9.10 -6.22 -3.89
CA LEU A 57 -9.18 -5.01 -3.07
C LEU A 57 -8.22 -3.94 -3.57
N TYR A 58 -6.99 -4.32 -3.89
CA TYR A 58 -6.00 -3.41 -4.46
C TYR A 58 -6.49 -2.77 -5.75
N VAL A 59 -7.00 -3.58 -6.69
CA VAL A 59 -7.53 -3.09 -7.98
C VAL A 59 -8.72 -2.13 -7.76
N GLU A 60 -9.69 -2.52 -6.93
CA GLU A 60 -10.88 -1.70 -6.71
C GLU A 60 -10.57 -0.39 -6.00
N ARG A 61 -9.69 -0.39 -5.01
CA ARG A 61 -9.24 0.86 -4.36
C ARG A 61 -8.60 1.83 -5.34
N ASN A 62 -7.78 1.31 -6.27
CA ASN A 62 -7.19 2.14 -7.33
C ASN A 62 -8.23 2.67 -8.31
N ARG A 63 -9.23 1.88 -8.68
CA ARG A 63 -10.35 2.34 -9.54
C ARG A 63 -11.24 3.38 -8.88
N GLU A 64 -11.41 3.29 -7.58
CA GLU A 64 -12.22 4.20 -6.77
C GLU A 64 -11.59 5.57 -6.55
N LEU A 65 -10.28 5.74 -6.83
CA LEU A 65 -9.64 7.06 -6.76
C LEU A 65 -10.42 8.09 -7.58
N ASP A 66 -10.74 9.23 -6.96
CA ASP A 66 -11.50 10.31 -7.58
C ASP A 66 -10.89 11.69 -7.27
N VAL A 67 -11.40 12.72 -7.93
CA VAL A 67 -10.93 14.10 -7.75
C VAL A 67 -11.02 14.51 -6.28
N GLY A 68 -9.91 15.00 -5.73
CA GLY A 68 -9.76 15.35 -4.32
C GLY A 68 -9.12 14.27 -3.46
N ASP A 69 -9.09 13.02 -3.92
CA ASP A 69 -8.44 11.94 -3.18
C ASP A 69 -6.92 12.10 -3.15
N GLY A 70 -6.34 11.73 -2.01
CA GLY A 70 -4.90 11.61 -1.86
C GLY A 70 -4.37 10.35 -2.55
N CYS A 71 -3.21 10.48 -3.18
CA CYS A 71 -2.50 9.36 -3.79
C CYS A 71 -0.99 9.54 -3.63
N THR A 72 -0.23 8.50 -3.95
CA THR A 72 1.23 8.49 -3.86
C THR A 72 1.83 8.21 -5.23
N TYR A 73 2.81 9.01 -5.62
CA TYR A 73 3.64 8.82 -6.79
C TYR A 73 4.93 8.12 -6.36
N HIS A 74 5.04 6.81 -6.62
CA HIS A 74 6.18 5.98 -6.19
C HIS A 74 7.31 6.04 -7.20
N LEU A 75 8.46 6.58 -6.78
CA LEU A 75 9.73 6.46 -7.47
C LEU A 75 10.47 5.18 -7.02
N TRP A 76 11.72 5.01 -7.43
CA TRP A 76 12.53 3.83 -7.08
C TRP A 76 12.81 3.76 -5.58
N SER A 77 13.23 4.87 -4.98
CA SER A 77 13.58 4.99 -3.57
C SER A 77 12.64 5.93 -2.83
N ASP A 78 12.16 6.96 -3.50
CA ASP A 78 11.34 8.01 -2.90
C ASP A 78 9.85 7.83 -3.21
N SER A 79 9.01 8.47 -2.42
CA SER A 79 7.58 8.56 -2.67
C SER A 79 7.08 9.98 -2.45
N TYR A 80 6.22 10.44 -3.35
CA TYR A 80 5.67 11.79 -3.32
C TYR A 80 4.18 11.78 -3.06
N ALA A 81 3.75 12.50 -2.03
CA ALA A 81 2.35 12.72 -1.76
C ALA A 81 1.72 13.62 -2.83
N CYS A 82 0.59 13.18 -3.37
CA CYS A 82 -0.12 13.86 -4.43
C CYS A 82 -1.63 13.87 -4.16
N THR A 83 -2.34 14.69 -4.92
CA THR A 83 -3.80 14.69 -4.95
C THR A 83 -4.30 14.58 -6.38
N VAL A 84 -5.35 13.79 -6.58
CA VAL A 84 -6.04 13.69 -7.87
C VAL A 84 -6.77 15.00 -8.17
N ILE A 85 -6.43 15.63 -9.29
CA ILE A 85 -7.04 16.89 -9.73
C ILE A 85 -7.98 16.74 -10.92
N LYS A 86 -7.88 15.64 -11.65
CA LYS A 86 -8.75 15.32 -12.78
C LYS A 86 -8.84 13.81 -12.95
N LYS A 87 -10.02 13.31 -13.36
CA LYS A 87 -10.24 11.90 -13.68
C LYS A 87 -10.99 11.77 -14.99
N THR A 88 -10.62 10.76 -15.77
CA THR A 88 -11.34 10.29 -16.95
C THR A 88 -11.54 8.78 -16.84
N LYS A 89 -12.16 8.15 -17.85
CA LYS A 89 -12.37 6.68 -17.87
C LYS A 89 -11.06 5.89 -17.80
N LYS A 90 -9.94 6.43 -18.33
CA LYS A 90 -8.67 5.69 -18.46
C LYS A 90 -7.47 6.40 -17.83
N THR A 91 -7.66 7.62 -17.36
CA THR A 91 -6.56 8.43 -16.82
C THR A 91 -6.97 9.15 -15.55
N ILE A 92 -6.01 9.38 -14.69
CA ILE A 92 -6.07 10.42 -13.66
C ILE A 92 -4.94 11.42 -13.89
N THR A 93 -5.19 12.67 -13.52
CA THR A 93 -4.15 13.69 -13.40
C THR A 93 -3.98 13.97 -11.94
N ILE A 94 -2.74 13.87 -11.48
CA ILE A 94 -2.38 14.12 -10.09
C ILE A 94 -1.46 15.32 -9.98
N GLN A 95 -1.50 16.00 -8.86
CA GLN A 95 -0.64 17.14 -8.56
C GLN A 95 0.09 16.90 -7.25
N ARG A 96 1.40 17.15 -7.22
CA ARG A 96 2.23 17.00 -6.03
C ARG A 96 1.76 17.96 -4.94
N ASP A 97 1.52 17.42 -3.76
CA ASP A 97 1.19 18.17 -2.56
C ASP A 97 2.48 18.77 -1.93
N LYS A 98 2.31 19.71 -1.04
CA LYS A 98 3.38 20.16 -0.16
C LYS A 98 3.41 19.22 1.05
N ALA A 99 4.46 18.44 1.16
CA ALA A 99 4.74 17.61 2.31
C ALA A 99 5.70 18.33 3.26
N THR A 100 5.36 18.40 4.54
CA THR A 100 6.22 18.99 5.58
C THR A 100 6.59 17.90 6.57
N LEU A 101 7.89 17.62 6.67
CA LEU A 101 8.44 16.63 7.60
C LEU A 101 8.14 17.06 9.04
N SER A 102 7.74 16.09 9.87
CA SER A 102 7.52 16.31 11.30
C SER A 102 8.79 16.84 11.97
N PRO A 103 8.72 17.90 12.79
CA PRO A 103 9.87 18.40 13.53
C PRO A 103 10.41 17.41 14.56
N ASP A 104 9.60 16.41 14.94
CA ASP A 104 9.98 15.36 15.89
C ASP A 104 10.88 14.29 15.24
N PHE A 105 10.84 14.15 13.92
CA PHE A 105 11.71 13.23 13.21
C PHE A 105 13.13 13.80 13.11
N LYS A 106 14.10 13.01 13.56
CA LYS A 106 15.55 13.29 13.43
C LYS A 106 16.23 12.06 12.88
N PRO A 107 16.91 12.14 11.73
CA PRO A 107 17.61 10.99 11.18
C PRO A 107 18.75 10.55 12.12
N GLU A 108 18.78 9.26 12.42
CA GLU A 108 19.81 8.61 13.22
C GLU A 108 20.82 7.93 12.30
N TRP A 109 22.10 8.25 12.48
CA TRP A 109 23.16 7.79 11.61
C TRP A 109 24.14 6.86 12.32
N ILE A 110 24.48 5.75 11.66
CA ILE A 110 25.60 4.90 12.04
C ILE A 110 26.68 4.95 10.96
N PRO A 111 27.98 4.96 11.33
CA PRO A 111 29.05 4.81 10.36
C PRO A 111 28.97 3.44 9.69
N GLY A 112 29.05 3.40 8.36
CA GLY A 112 29.01 2.15 7.62
C GLY A 112 29.54 2.29 6.21
N GLY A 113 30.41 1.37 5.82
CA GLY A 113 30.90 1.26 4.44
C GLY A 113 31.45 2.56 3.86
N PHE A 114 30.92 2.91 2.69
CA PHE A 114 31.30 4.11 1.93
C PHE A 114 30.67 5.41 2.48
N ALA A 115 29.50 5.30 3.14
CA ALA A 115 28.77 6.45 3.69
C ALA A 115 28.09 6.07 5.02
N ALA A 116 27.62 7.08 5.77
CA ALA A 116 26.78 6.85 6.93
C ALA A 116 25.43 6.27 6.50
N HIS A 117 24.86 5.38 7.33
CA HIS A 117 23.56 4.74 7.08
C HIS A 117 22.52 5.28 8.07
N CYS A 118 21.39 5.78 7.54
CA CYS A 118 20.25 6.20 8.34
C CYS A 118 19.46 4.98 8.80
N THR A 119 19.37 4.77 10.11
CA THR A 119 18.78 3.57 10.71
C THR A 119 17.27 3.68 10.95
N ASN A 120 16.73 4.88 11.00
CA ASN A 120 15.33 5.18 11.29
C ASN A 120 14.61 5.90 10.12
N ALA A 121 15.07 5.70 8.89
CA ALA A 121 14.46 6.33 7.72
C ALA A 121 12.95 6.00 7.59
N GLU A 122 12.50 4.84 8.06
CA GLU A 122 11.10 4.41 8.03
C GLU A 122 10.20 5.16 9.05
N ASP A 123 10.78 5.86 10.02
CA ASP A 123 10.03 6.59 11.06
C ASP A 123 9.63 8.00 10.61
N GLN A 124 9.89 8.35 9.36
CA GLN A 124 9.49 9.62 8.79
C GLN A 124 7.97 9.80 8.85
N SER A 125 7.52 10.96 9.31
CA SER A 125 6.12 11.34 9.27
C SER A 125 5.94 12.74 8.71
N TYR A 126 4.88 12.94 7.95
CA TYR A 126 4.64 14.18 7.21
C TYR A 126 3.22 14.68 7.40
N THR A 127 3.06 15.99 7.36
CA THR A 127 1.78 16.66 7.15
C THR A 127 1.66 17.08 5.69
N TYR A 128 0.45 17.11 5.15
CA TYR A 128 0.20 17.35 3.74
C TYR A 128 -0.73 18.54 3.53
N GLU A 129 -0.35 19.44 2.62
CA GLU A 129 -1.15 20.55 2.16
C GLU A 129 -1.24 20.54 0.63
N ARG A 130 -2.41 20.96 0.10
CA ARG A 130 -2.55 21.15 -1.35
C ARG A 130 -1.54 22.18 -1.85
N ASN A 131 -0.83 21.87 -2.94
CA ASN A 131 0.09 22.77 -3.59
C ASN A 131 -0.40 23.12 -5.01
N PRO A 132 -1.08 24.27 -5.22
CA PRO A 132 -1.56 24.67 -6.55
C PRO A 132 -0.45 24.83 -7.60
N ASN A 133 0.80 25.00 -7.16
CA ASN A 133 1.98 25.14 -8.01
C ASN A 133 2.82 23.84 -8.06
N GLY A 134 2.31 22.75 -7.47
CA GLY A 134 3.00 21.45 -7.51
C GLY A 134 3.05 20.86 -8.90
N GLU A 135 4.04 20.01 -9.13
CA GLU A 135 4.19 19.28 -10.38
C GLU A 135 2.95 18.45 -10.71
N ILE A 136 2.63 18.39 -11.99
CA ILE A 136 1.44 17.68 -12.50
C ILE A 136 1.89 16.48 -13.31
N TYR A 137 1.28 15.31 -13.01
CA TYR A 137 1.55 14.07 -13.70
C TYR A 137 0.25 13.50 -14.27
N VAL A 138 0.30 13.03 -15.53
CA VAL A 138 -0.80 12.28 -16.15
C VAL A 138 -0.52 10.79 -16.04
N CYS A 139 -1.45 10.07 -15.43
CA CYS A 139 -1.30 8.66 -15.14
C CYS A 139 -2.38 7.85 -15.87
N HIS A 140 -1.99 6.74 -16.48
CA HIS A 140 -2.84 5.88 -17.30
C HIS A 140 -3.18 4.59 -16.55
N TRP A 141 -4.43 4.14 -16.70
CA TRP A 141 -4.87 2.86 -16.15
C TRP A 141 -4.17 1.69 -16.84
N SER A 142 -3.58 0.79 -16.06
CA SER A 142 -3.01 -0.47 -16.52
C SER A 142 -3.92 -1.63 -16.14
N GLU A 143 -4.62 -2.21 -17.11
CA GLU A 143 -5.48 -3.39 -16.87
C GLU A 143 -4.66 -4.58 -16.34
N LYS A 144 -3.44 -4.77 -16.86
CA LYS A 144 -2.55 -5.86 -16.45
C LYS A 144 -2.17 -5.78 -14.97
N GLN A 145 -2.01 -4.57 -14.44
CA GLN A 145 -1.52 -4.36 -13.09
C GLN A 145 -2.60 -3.88 -12.10
N GLY A 146 -3.77 -3.47 -12.62
CA GLY A 146 -4.88 -3.03 -11.79
C GLY A 146 -4.63 -1.72 -11.04
N CYS A 147 -3.80 -0.83 -11.59
CA CYS A 147 -3.48 0.48 -11.01
C CYS A 147 -3.19 1.53 -12.08
N TYR A 148 -3.15 2.80 -11.69
CA TYR A 148 -2.66 3.87 -12.54
C TYR A 148 -1.14 3.89 -12.56
N ARG A 149 -0.57 4.24 -13.73
CA ARG A 149 0.87 4.30 -13.96
C ARG A 149 1.27 5.56 -14.71
N SER A 150 2.48 6.03 -14.46
CA SER A 150 3.10 7.19 -15.10
C SER A 150 4.52 6.83 -15.59
N GLY A 151 5.18 7.81 -16.22
CA GLY A 151 6.48 7.62 -16.87
C GLY A 151 6.34 7.17 -18.33
N SER A 152 7.37 7.39 -19.13
CA SER A 152 7.38 7.07 -20.58
C SER A 152 7.24 5.55 -20.85
N ASP A 153 7.71 4.74 -19.93
CA ASP A 153 7.66 3.27 -19.95
C ASP A 153 6.57 2.70 -19.02
N GLY A 154 5.81 3.56 -18.32
CA GLY A 154 4.83 3.15 -17.34
C GLY A 154 5.46 2.50 -16.09
N SER A 155 6.71 2.79 -15.75
CA SER A 155 7.42 2.20 -14.60
C SER A 155 6.87 2.70 -13.26
N ILE A 156 6.34 3.92 -13.21
CA ILE A 156 5.94 4.59 -11.99
C ILE A 156 4.52 4.18 -11.59
N ILE A 157 4.36 3.68 -10.38
CA ILE A 157 3.09 3.20 -9.81
C ILE A 157 2.45 4.32 -9.01
N ILE A 158 1.11 4.44 -9.13
CA ILE A 158 0.33 5.33 -8.29
C ILE A 158 -0.36 4.51 -7.20
N GLY A 159 -0.03 4.84 -5.95
CA GLY A 159 -0.64 4.24 -4.76
C GLY A 159 -1.85 5.03 -4.27
N VAL A 160 -2.74 4.36 -3.53
CA VAL A 160 -3.90 5.00 -2.88
C VAL A 160 -3.52 5.54 -1.51
N GLY A 161 -3.90 6.79 -1.24
CA GLY A 161 -3.54 7.50 0.00
C GLY A 161 -2.26 8.32 -0.19
N ARG A 162 -2.09 9.34 0.65
CA ARG A 162 -0.89 10.18 0.64
C ARG A 162 0.22 9.49 1.44
N HIS A 163 1.38 9.41 0.83
CA HIS A 163 2.61 8.97 1.48
C HIS A 163 3.78 9.75 0.89
N GLU A 164 4.58 10.36 1.74
CA GLU A 164 5.86 10.97 1.39
C GLU A 164 6.96 10.19 2.07
N TYR A 165 8.00 9.88 1.31
CA TYR A 165 9.17 9.19 1.82
C TYR A 165 10.41 9.67 1.08
N TYR A 166 11.45 9.97 1.81
CA TYR A 166 12.76 10.30 1.28
C TYR A 166 13.77 9.24 1.72
N ASP A 167 14.44 8.62 0.76
CA ASP A 167 15.47 7.62 1.07
C ASP A 167 16.80 8.31 1.42
N TYR A 168 17.09 8.33 2.71
CA TYR A 168 18.35 8.88 3.23
C TYR A 168 19.58 8.02 2.90
N ASN A 169 19.38 6.81 2.38
CA ASN A 169 20.44 5.81 2.16
C ASN A 169 20.79 5.60 0.68
N PHE A 170 20.15 6.38 -0.19
CA PHE A 170 20.33 6.25 -1.64
C PHE A 170 21.30 7.30 -2.23
#